data_cba4eb5bdf6e553f8cd09928c4119cb1
#
_entry.id   cba4eb5bdf6e553f8cd09928c4119cb1
#
_cell.length_a   1.000
_cell.length_b   1.000
_cell.length_c   1.000
_cell.angle_alpha   90.00
_cell.angle_beta   90.00
_cell.angle_gamma   90.00
#
_symmetry.space_group_name_H-M   'P 1'
#
loop_
_entity.id
_entity.type
_entity.pdbx_description
1 polymer ?
#
loop_
_entity_poly.entity_id
_entity_poly.type
_entity_poly.pdbx_seq_one_letter_code
_entity_poly.pdbx_strand_id
1 'polypeptide(L)'
;MTSIALDAMGGDRAPAEIVAGAKLAASDGVDVVLVGDRSILQQQLDHLESDLAIVDASEAIGMGEDPTRALREKPNASINVAARLVRDQVAGAFVSAGSTGAAMAAAAIVVGRAHGVLRPALASVIPTPGTPTLILDCGANTEVRAEHLIQFGVMGAVTAEVFLGMKTPRVGLLNIGEEPGKGRALEKEAFQLMKSAPFNFIGNVEGRDLGGGKADVIVTDGFTGNVALKTTEGIAHMVARLVGDATISLPVDVRERLLEVFNPVGSRLDYENTGGAHLLGVNGVVVIAHGSSGRIAIANALRMARDGLARDLVGEMKRRLAEAAPLAQRQLVDERPASP
;
A
#
# COMPACT_ATOMS: atom_id res chain seq x y z
N MET A 1 12.33 13.80 -14.96
CA MET A 1 11.39 13.05 -14.08
C MET A 1 12.14 12.74 -12.79
N THR A 2 11.46 12.67 -11.67
CA THR A 2 12.13 12.38 -10.38
C THR A 2 12.31 10.87 -10.26
N SER A 3 13.53 10.40 -9.98
CA SER A 3 13.87 8.98 -9.90
C SER A 3 13.17 8.28 -8.72
N ILE A 4 13.02 6.96 -8.83
CA ILE A 4 12.47 6.08 -7.79
C ILE A 4 13.58 5.20 -7.23
N ALA A 5 13.84 5.29 -5.93
CA ALA A 5 14.80 4.45 -5.25
C ALA A 5 14.19 3.05 -4.98
N LEU A 6 14.77 2.01 -5.56
CA LEU A 6 14.35 0.63 -5.35
C LEU A 6 15.32 -0.06 -4.38
N ASP A 7 14.80 -0.50 -3.23
CA ASP A 7 15.52 -1.40 -2.33
C ASP A 7 15.74 -2.74 -3.02
N ALA A 8 16.92 -2.92 -3.61
CA ALA A 8 17.21 -4.06 -4.45
C ALA A 8 17.64 -5.31 -3.67
N MET A 9 17.85 -5.19 -2.35
CA MET A 9 18.24 -6.29 -1.49
C MET A 9 17.10 -6.81 -0.61
N GLY A 10 15.91 -6.18 -0.68
CA GLY A 10 14.74 -6.57 0.08
C GLY A 10 13.82 -7.55 -0.66
N GLY A 11 13.39 -8.61 0.04
CA GLY A 11 12.45 -9.62 -0.48
C GLY A 11 13.07 -11.01 -0.59
N ASP A 12 12.19 -12.02 -0.68
CA ASP A 12 12.59 -13.44 -0.68
C ASP A 12 13.32 -13.84 -1.96
N ARG A 13 13.13 -13.06 -3.04
CA ARG A 13 13.71 -13.30 -4.37
C ARG A 13 14.74 -12.24 -4.79
N ALA A 14 15.17 -11.41 -3.82
CA ALA A 14 16.20 -10.42 -4.07
C ALA A 14 17.58 -11.09 -4.28
N PRO A 15 18.45 -10.48 -5.10
CA PRO A 15 18.23 -9.30 -5.92
C PRO A 15 17.66 -9.62 -7.32
N ALA A 16 17.66 -10.87 -7.77
CA ALA A 16 17.43 -11.25 -9.16
C ALA A 16 16.06 -10.77 -9.70
N GLU A 17 14.96 -11.11 -9.02
CA GLU A 17 13.62 -10.69 -9.44
C GLU A 17 13.40 -9.18 -9.26
N ILE A 18 14.04 -8.57 -8.26
CA ILE A 18 13.93 -7.13 -8.01
C ILE A 18 14.57 -6.33 -9.15
N VAL A 19 15.80 -6.70 -9.53
CA VAL A 19 16.52 -6.04 -10.65
C VAL A 19 15.83 -6.30 -12.00
N ALA A 20 15.34 -7.54 -12.22
CA ALA A 20 14.55 -7.85 -13.42
C ALA A 20 13.26 -7.02 -13.52
N GLY A 21 12.56 -6.81 -12.40
CA GLY A 21 11.38 -5.94 -12.33
C GLY A 21 11.72 -4.46 -12.57
N ALA A 22 12.86 -3.99 -12.05
CA ALA A 22 13.38 -2.66 -12.34
C ALA A 22 13.62 -2.43 -13.84
N LYS A 23 14.26 -3.40 -14.51
CA LYS A 23 14.48 -3.35 -15.97
C LYS A 23 13.15 -3.28 -16.73
N LEU A 24 12.16 -4.08 -16.34
CA LEU A 24 10.83 -4.03 -16.97
C LEU A 24 10.17 -2.65 -16.78
N ALA A 25 10.22 -2.06 -15.59
CA ALA A 25 9.66 -0.74 -15.36
C ALA A 25 10.42 0.36 -16.11
N ALA A 26 11.74 0.25 -16.19
CA ALA A 26 12.57 1.20 -16.93
C ALA A 26 12.27 1.19 -18.43
N SER A 27 11.96 0.02 -19.03
CA SER A 27 11.53 -0.06 -20.44
C SER A 27 10.19 0.64 -20.70
N ASP A 28 9.38 0.88 -19.67
CA ASP A 28 8.16 1.69 -19.72
C ASP A 28 8.39 3.17 -19.34
N GLY A 29 9.65 3.60 -19.30
CA GLY A 29 10.03 4.98 -19.03
C GLY A 29 10.01 5.37 -17.54
N VAL A 30 10.03 4.41 -16.62
CA VAL A 30 10.20 4.69 -15.18
C VAL A 30 11.68 4.93 -14.90
N ASP A 31 12.00 6.06 -14.28
CA ASP A 31 13.37 6.40 -13.85
C ASP A 31 13.66 5.72 -12.51
N VAL A 32 14.47 4.66 -12.54
CA VAL A 32 14.75 3.79 -11.39
C VAL A 32 16.22 3.86 -11.01
N VAL A 33 16.50 4.01 -9.72
CA VAL A 33 17.83 3.83 -9.14
C VAL A 33 17.82 2.63 -8.19
N LEU A 34 18.70 1.66 -8.42
CA LEU A 34 18.87 0.49 -7.57
C LEU A 34 19.67 0.85 -6.34
N VAL A 35 19.21 0.40 -5.17
CA VAL A 35 19.92 0.62 -3.89
C VAL A 35 20.29 -0.74 -3.29
N GLY A 36 21.59 -1.00 -3.15
CA GLY A 36 22.09 -2.27 -2.62
C GLY A 36 23.58 -2.47 -2.83
N ASP A 37 24.08 -3.65 -2.55
CA ASP A 37 25.49 -4.00 -2.78
C ASP A 37 25.87 -3.84 -4.25
N ARG A 38 26.76 -2.88 -4.50
CA ARG A 38 27.15 -2.49 -5.86
C ARG A 38 27.70 -3.67 -6.67
N SER A 39 28.49 -4.55 -6.04
CA SER A 39 29.13 -5.67 -6.73
C SER A 39 28.09 -6.71 -7.18
N ILE A 40 27.15 -7.01 -6.29
CA ILE A 40 26.06 -7.93 -6.58
C ILE A 40 25.12 -7.35 -7.64
N LEU A 41 24.75 -6.08 -7.52
CA LEU A 41 23.83 -5.43 -8.45
C LEU A 41 24.45 -5.26 -9.83
N GLN A 42 25.77 -4.93 -9.93
CA GLN A 42 26.44 -4.83 -11.22
C GLN A 42 26.46 -6.17 -11.94
N GLN A 43 26.72 -7.27 -11.23
CA GLN A 43 26.67 -8.62 -11.82
C GLN A 43 25.27 -8.96 -12.36
N GLN A 44 24.19 -8.55 -11.66
CA GLN A 44 22.82 -8.75 -12.15
C GLN A 44 22.52 -7.90 -13.38
N LEU A 45 22.97 -6.65 -13.41
CA LEU A 45 22.80 -5.75 -14.55
C LEU A 45 23.54 -6.25 -15.79
N ASP A 46 24.78 -6.71 -15.63
CA ASP A 46 25.59 -7.29 -16.72
C ASP A 46 24.88 -8.52 -17.31
N HIS A 47 24.34 -9.40 -16.47
CA HIS A 47 23.57 -10.58 -16.93
C HIS A 47 22.28 -10.19 -17.67
N LEU A 48 21.64 -9.09 -17.27
CA LEU A 48 20.41 -8.60 -17.88
C LEU A 48 20.65 -7.64 -19.04
N GLU A 49 21.91 -7.32 -19.38
CA GLU A 49 22.25 -6.29 -20.38
C GLU A 49 21.53 -4.96 -20.11
N SER A 50 21.69 -4.42 -18.89
CA SER A 50 21.03 -3.20 -18.41
C SER A 50 22.02 -2.28 -17.71
N ASP A 51 21.79 -0.97 -17.79
CA ASP A 51 22.66 0.10 -17.28
C ASP A 51 21.99 0.98 -16.21
N LEU A 52 21.05 0.41 -15.44
CA LEU A 52 20.40 1.15 -14.36
C LEU A 52 21.42 1.68 -13.34
N ALA A 53 21.17 2.90 -12.87
CA ALA A 53 22.03 3.53 -11.88
C ALA A 53 22.00 2.77 -10.54
N ILE A 54 23.15 2.68 -9.86
CA ILE A 54 23.30 2.02 -8.55
C ILE A 54 23.75 3.04 -7.51
N VAL A 55 23.02 3.12 -6.41
CA VAL A 55 23.49 3.71 -5.14
C VAL A 55 23.91 2.58 -4.22
N ASP A 56 25.18 2.64 -3.79
CA ASP A 56 25.76 1.59 -2.97
C ASP A 56 25.19 1.54 -1.56
N ALA A 57 24.87 0.33 -1.10
CA ALA A 57 24.36 0.05 0.25
C ALA A 57 24.84 -1.34 0.66
N SER A 58 25.80 -1.39 1.58
CA SER A 58 26.54 -2.60 1.93
C SER A 58 25.81 -3.56 2.87
N GLU A 59 24.63 -3.18 3.37
CA GLU A 59 23.88 -3.94 4.36
C GLU A 59 22.44 -4.17 3.87
N ALA A 60 21.80 -5.21 4.39
CA ALA A 60 20.38 -5.50 4.19
C ALA A 60 19.71 -5.86 5.52
N ILE A 61 18.41 -5.57 5.64
CA ILE A 61 17.57 -5.98 6.77
C ILE A 61 16.80 -7.23 6.37
N GLY A 62 17.01 -8.32 7.12
CA GLY A 62 16.33 -9.59 6.90
C GLY A 62 14.85 -9.53 7.32
N MET A 63 14.03 -10.44 6.76
CA MET A 63 12.58 -10.49 7.00
C MET A 63 12.20 -10.77 8.46
N GLY A 64 13.06 -11.46 9.23
CA GLY A 64 12.80 -11.82 10.63
C GLY A 64 13.45 -10.90 11.66
N GLU A 65 14.10 -9.82 11.26
CA GLU A 65 14.75 -8.90 12.19
C GLU A 65 13.73 -7.92 12.80
N ASP A 66 13.99 -7.49 14.06
CA ASP A 66 13.19 -6.41 14.64
C ASP A 66 13.38 -5.12 13.83
N PRO A 67 12.31 -4.55 13.27
CA PRO A 67 12.42 -3.46 12.32
C PRO A 67 13.12 -2.22 12.87
N THR A 68 12.74 -1.78 14.06
CA THR A 68 13.25 -0.54 14.66
C THR A 68 14.69 -0.67 15.10
N ARG A 69 15.05 -1.84 15.63
CA ARG A 69 16.40 -2.16 16.04
C ARG A 69 17.31 -2.27 14.83
N ALA A 70 16.91 -3.04 13.82
CA ALA A 70 17.68 -3.26 12.60
C ALA A 70 17.98 -1.95 11.85
N LEU A 71 17.03 -1.03 11.78
CA LEU A 71 17.23 0.31 11.18
C LEU A 71 18.32 1.12 11.90
N ARG A 72 18.44 0.99 13.22
CA ARG A 72 19.46 1.69 14.00
C ARG A 72 20.84 1.03 13.89
N GLU A 73 20.88 -0.29 13.94
CA GLU A 73 22.11 -1.08 13.91
C GLU A 73 22.73 -1.18 12.51
N LYS A 74 21.90 -1.03 11.45
CA LYS A 74 22.31 -1.14 10.05
C LYS A 74 22.01 0.17 9.27
N PRO A 75 22.73 1.26 9.56
CA PRO A 75 22.46 2.56 8.92
C PRO A 75 22.69 2.52 7.39
N ASN A 76 23.51 1.62 6.89
CA ASN A 76 23.79 1.43 5.46
C ASN A 76 22.97 0.32 4.82
N ALA A 77 21.90 -0.14 5.48
CA ALA A 77 20.96 -1.05 4.85
C ALA A 77 20.27 -0.41 3.64
N SER A 78 20.06 -1.18 2.58
CA SER A 78 19.49 -0.72 1.31
C SER A 78 18.19 0.05 1.50
N ILE A 79 17.30 -0.42 2.37
CA ILE A 79 16.05 0.26 2.70
C ILE A 79 16.26 1.61 3.39
N ASN A 80 17.27 1.72 4.29
CA ASN A 80 17.63 2.98 4.94
C ASN A 80 18.21 3.99 3.94
N VAL A 81 19.07 3.51 3.04
CA VAL A 81 19.65 4.33 1.99
C VAL A 81 18.55 4.84 1.05
N ALA A 82 17.66 3.95 0.59
CA ALA A 82 16.51 4.33 -0.24
C ALA A 82 15.62 5.39 0.41
N ALA A 83 15.29 5.22 1.70
CA ALA A 83 14.52 6.20 2.46
C ALA A 83 15.25 7.55 2.60
N ARG A 84 16.59 7.55 2.78
CA ARG A 84 17.39 8.79 2.81
C ARG A 84 17.38 9.52 1.46
N LEU A 85 17.46 8.81 0.34
CA LEU A 85 17.36 9.44 -0.99
C LEU A 85 16.03 10.20 -1.14
N VAL A 86 14.94 9.68 -0.60
CA VAL A 86 13.64 10.37 -0.61
C VAL A 86 13.64 11.56 0.35
N ARG A 87 14.13 11.40 1.58
CA ARG A 87 14.25 12.50 2.55
C ARG A 87 15.05 13.66 2.00
N ASP A 88 16.17 13.35 1.35
CA ASP A 88 17.12 14.35 0.82
C ASP A 88 16.70 14.86 -0.58
N GLN A 89 15.51 14.47 -1.05
CA GLN A 89 14.92 14.89 -2.34
C GLN A 89 15.76 14.50 -3.59
N VAL A 90 16.65 13.53 -3.45
CA VAL A 90 17.40 12.93 -4.57
C VAL A 90 16.51 11.99 -5.36
N ALA A 91 15.61 11.26 -4.67
CA ALA A 91 14.55 10.48 -5.27
C ALA A 91 13.19 10.99 -4.77
N GLY A 92 12.12 10.84 -5.56
CA GLY A 92 10.77 11.25 -5.18
C GLY A 92 9.99 10.15 -4.47
N ALA A 93 10.39 8.90 -4.69
CA ALA A 93 9.75 7.73 -4.11
C ALA A 93 10.77 6.68 -3.71
N PHE A 94 10.39 5.78 -2.78
CA PHE A 94 11.08 4.50 -2.67
C PHE A 94 10.10 3.32 -2.71
N VAL A 95 10.61 2.20 -3.23
CA VAL A 95 9.89 0.93 -3.34
C VAL A 95 10.72 -0.15 -2.64
N SER A 96 10.10 -1.00 -1.83
CA SER A 96 10.75 -2.13 -1.19
C SER A 96 9.83 -3.35 -1.15
N ALA A 97 10.38 -4.54 -1.42
CA ALA A 97 9.76 -5.84 -1.16
C ALA A 97 10.33 -6.52 0.09
N GLY A 98 11.12 -5.80 0.88
CA GLY A 98 11.69 -6.27 2.14
C GLY A 98 10.66 -6.39 3.26
N SER A 99 11.16 -6.52 4.49
CA SER A 99 10.28 -6.56 5.67
C SER A 99 9.35 -5.36 5.71
N THR A 100 8.04 -5.61 5.68
CA THR A 100 7.00 -4.58 5.76
C THR A 100 7.21 -3.66 6.96
N GLY A 101 7.55 -4.25 8.11
CA GLY A 101 7.85 -3.48 9.32
C GLY A 101 9.06 -2.56 9.15
N ALA A 102 10.14 -3.03 8.50
CA ALA A 102 11.32 -2.21 8.24
C ALA A 102 11.02 -1.08 7.25
N ALA A 103 10.25 -1.36 6.18
CA ALA A 103 9.83 -0.37 5.21
C ALA A 103 8.96 0.73 5.85
N MET A 104 7.98 0.34 6.67
CA MET A 104 7.15 1.28 7.42
C MET A 104 7.96 2.12 8.41
N ALA A 105 8.88 1.50 9.15
CA ALA A 105 9.72 2.21 10.10
C ALA A 105 10.69 3.17 9.41
N ALA A 106 11.33 2.76 8.29
CA ALA A 106 12.18 3.63 7.47
C ALA A 106 11.39 4.81 6.91
N ALA A 107 10.18 4.58 6.40
CA ALA A 107 9.31 5.64 5.92
C ALA A 107 8.90 6.62 7.04
N ALA A 108 8.49 6.12 8.21
CA ALA A 108 8.03 6.96 9.30
C ALA A 108 9.16 7.74 9.99
N ILE A 109 10.35 7.13 10.12
CA ILE A 109 11.49 7.69 10.88
C ILE A 109 12.44 8.47 9.97
N VAL A 110 12.79 7.93 8.79
CA VAL A 110 13.79 8.52 7.89
C VAL A 110 13.16 9.49 6.92
N VAL A 111 12.12 9.09 6.16
CA VAL A 111 11.38 10.00 5.27
C VAL A 111 10.59 11.02 6.09
N GLY A 112 10.06 10.58 7.22
CA GLY A 112 9.29 11.40 8.14
C GLY A 112 7.81 11.46 7.81
N ARG A 113 6.99 11.63 8.85
CA ARG A 113 5.54 11.80 8.70
C ARG A 113 5.21 13.16 8.08
N ALA A 114 4.19 13.20 7.24
CA ALA A 114 3.66 14.44 6.71
C ALA A 114 3.08 15.31 7.85
N HIS A 115 3.19 16.61 7.70
CA HIS A 115 2.70 17.55 8.72
C HIS A 115 1.19 17.32 8.97
N GLY A 116 0.79 17.27 10.24
CA GLY A 116 -0.59 17.03 10.66
C GLY A 116 -1.03 15.55 10.65
N VAL A 117 -0.20 14.63 10.14
CA VAL A 117 -0.49 13.20 10.18
C VAL A 117 -0.18 12.60 11.55
N LEU A 118 -1.17 12.00 12.18
CA LEU A 118 -1.03 11.31 13.46
C LEU A 118 -0.33 9.95 13.30
N ARG A 119 -0.77 9.18 12.30
CA ARG A 119 -0.23 7.86 11.95
C ARG A 119 -0.22 7.67 10.43
N PRO A 120 0.88 7.20 9.81
CA PRO A 120 0.84 6.68 8.45
C PRO A 120 -0.07 5.45 8.37
N ALA A 121 -0.67 5.20 7.21
CA ALA A 121 -1.53 4.04 6.98
C ALA A 121 -1.12 3.30 5.70
N LEU A 122 -1.19 1.98 5.73
CA LEU A 122 -0.94 1.14 4.56
C LEU A 122 -2.24 0.95 3.77
N ALA A 123 -2.28 1.46 2.54
CA ALA A 123 -3.43 1.36 1.65
C ALA A 123 -3.20 0.30 0.58
N SER A 124 -4.10 -0.66 0.49
CA SER A 124 -4.09 -1.72 -0.53
C SER A 124 -5.34 -1.67 -1.40
N VAL A 125 -5.22 -2.15 -2.62
CA VAL A 125 -6.32 -2.25 -3.58
C VAL A 125 -6.89 -3.67 -3.56
N ILE A 126 -8.20 -3.79 -3.32
CA ILE A 126 -8.94 -5.04 -3.50
C ILE A 126 -9.61 -4.99 -4.87
N PRO A 127 -9.28 -5.92 -5.77
CA PRO A 127 -9.95 -6.00 -7.07
C PRO A 127 -11.41 -6.40 -6.89
N THR A 128 -12.32 -5.59 -7.42
CA THR A 128 -13.75 -5.85 -7.41
C THR A 128 -14.30 -5.88 -8.84
N PRO A 129 -15.49 -6.44 -9.08
CA PRO A 129 -16.17 -6.25 -10.35
C PRO A 129 -16.45 -4.75 -10.56
N GLY A 130 -15.88 -4.16 -11.61
CA GLY A 130 -15.99 -2.72 -11.87
C GLY A 130 -14.80 -1.94 -11.32
N THR A 131 -15.06 -0.93 -10.49
CA THR A 131 -14.01 -0.10 -9.90
C THR A 131 -13.45 -0.76 -8.64
N PRO A 132 -12.12 -0.87 -8.49
CA PRO A 132 -11.50 -1.50 -7.32
C PRO A 132 -11.80 -0.72 -6.03
N THR A 133 -11.78 -1.41 -4.90
CA THR A 133 -11.96 -0.84 -3.56
C THR A 133 -10.60 -0.66 -2.89
N LEU A 134 -10.36 0.51 -2.30
CA LEU A 134 -9.22 0.75 -1.42
C LEU A 134 -9.58 0.31 0.00
N ILE A 135 -8.70 -0.44 0.63
CA ILE A 135 -8.78 -0.72 2.07
C ILE A 135 -7.58 -0.11 2.79
N LEU A 136 -7.82 0.55 3.91
CA LEU A 136 -6.80 1.08 4.79
C LEU A 136 -7.33 1.23 6.23
N ASP A 137 -6.56 0.91 7.25
CA ASP A 137 -5.16 0.47 7.26
C ASP A 137 -5.04 -1.05 7.09
N CYS A 138 -4.01 -1.50 6.37
CA CYS A 138 -3.77 -2.93 6.12
C CYS A 138 -2.53 -3.48 6.84
N GLY A 139 -2.17 -2.92 8.01
CA GLY A 139 -1.09 -3.49 8.81
C GLY A 139 -0.06 -2.51 9.37
N ALA A 140 -0.21 -1.20 9.14
CA ALA A 140 0.72 -0.23 9.71
C ALA A 140 0.45 0.03 11.21
N ASN A 141 -0.80 -0.08 11.67
CA ASN A 141 -1.17 0.24 13.05
C ASN A 141 -2.16 -0.80 13.60
N THR A 142 -1.71 -1.64 14.50
CA THR A 142 -2.57 -2.66 15.14
C THR A 142 -3.56 -2.05 16.12
N GLU A 143 -3.19 -0.93 16.74
CA GLU A 143 -4.03 -0.17 17.66
C GLU A 143 -4.16 1.28 17.21
N VAL A 144 -5.39 1.73 17.08
CA VAL A 144 -5.73 3.08 16.62
C VAL A 144 -6.79 3.72 17.52
N ARG A 145 -6.94 5.03 17.38
CA ARG A 145 -8.05 5.80 17.96
C ARG A 145 -8.97 6.29 16.84
N ALA A 146 -10.14 6.76 17.19
CA ALA A 146 -11.12 7.24 16.23
C ALA A 146 -10.56 8.34 15.30
N GLU A 147 -9.74 9.26 15.83
CA GLU A 147 -9.13 10.35 15.05
C GLU A 147 -8.17 9.80 13.96
N HIS A 148 -7.50 8.66 14.21
CA HIS A 148 -6.69 8.01 13.19
C HIS A 148 -7.54 7.50 12.04
N LEU A 149 -8.70 6.88 12.35
CA LEU A 149 -9.62 6.36 11.34
C LEU A 149 -10.20 7.49 10.46
N ILE A 150 -10.44 8.69 11.03
CA ILE A 150 -10.85 9.85 10.25
C ILE A 150 -9.76 10.27 9.28
N GLN A 151 -8.49 10.35 9.74
CA GLN A 151 -7.39 10.67 8.86
C GLN A 151 -7.19 9.60 7.78
N PHE A 152 -7.38 8.32 8.10
CA PHE A 152 -7.36 7.24 7.11
C PHE A 152 -8.46 7.43 6.07
N GLY A 153 -9.66 7.86 6.48
CA GLY A 153 -10.74 8.21 5.55
C GLY A 153 -10.37 9.33 4.59
N VAL A 154 -9.74 10.40 5.09
CA VAL A 154 -9.23 11.50 4.24
C VAL A 154 -8.15 10.99 3.28
N MET A 155 -7.15 10.25 3.80
CA MET A 155 -6.06 9.71 2.99
C MET A 155 -6.58 8.75 1.92
N GLY A 156 -7.54 7.89 2.27
CA GLY A 156 -8.18 6.96 1.34
C GLY A 156 -8.98 7.67 0.25
N ALA A 157 -9.76 8.70 0.61
CA ALA A 157 -10.53 9.49 -0.35
C ALA A 157 -9.60 10.18 -1.36
N VAL A 158 -8.54 10.85 -0.90
CA VAL A 158 -7.52 11.45 -1.77
C VAL A 158 -6.88 10.42 -2.70
N THR A 159 -6.54 9.25 -2.17
CA THR A 159 -5.93 8.19 -2.97
C THR A 159 -6.89 7.68 -4.05
N ALA A 160 -8.17 7.50 -3.73
CA ALA A 160 -9.19 7.09 -4.69
C ALA A 160 -9.43 8.18 -5.76
N GLU A 161 -9.44 9.45 -5.40
CA GLU A 161 -9.52 10.56 -6.34
C GLU A 161 -8.32 10.57 -7.31
N VAL A 162 -7.11 10.45 -6.75
CA VAL A 162 -5.85 10.53 -7.51
C VAL A 162 -5.63 9.31 -8.40
N PHE A 163 -5.78 8.09 -7.89
CA PHE A 163 -5.45 6.86 -8.63
C PHE A 163 -6.62 6.26 -9.39
N LEU A 164 -7.85 6.34 -8.83
CA LEU A 164 -9.02 5.72 -9.45
C LEU A 164 -9.88 6.74 -10.23
N GLY A 165 -9.51 8.02 -10.18
CA GLY A 165 -10.22 9.08 -10.91
C GLY A 165 -11.64 9.37 -10.39
N MET A 166 -11.93 9.00 -9.16
CA MET A 166 -13.23 9.18 -8.52
C MET A 166 -13.40 10.63 -8.08
N LYS A 167 -14.55 11.25 -8.39
CA LYS A 167 -14.81 12.65 -7.97
C LYS A 167 -15.26 12.77 -6.52
N THR A 168 -15.98 11.77 -6.01
CA THR A 168 -16.56 11.77 -4.66
C THR A 168 -16.57 10.34 -4.13
N PRO A 169 -15.41 9.81 -3.71
CA PRO A 169 -15.29 8.43 -3.25
C PRO A 169 -16.20 8.15 -2.05
N ARG A 170 -16.89 7.03 -2.06
CA ARG A 170 -17.72 6.55 -0.96
C ARG A 170 -16.81 5.90 0.09
N VAL A 171 -16.76 6.51 1.28
CA VAL A 171 -15.94 6.02 2.39
C VAL A 171 -16.81 5.26 3.39
N GLY A 172 -16.54 3.98 3.60
CA GLY A 172 -17.20 3.12 4.58
C GLY A 172 -16.27 2.79 5.74
N LEU A 173 -16.85 2.62 6.94
CA LEU A 173 -16.16 2.11 8.12
C LEU A 173 -16.41 0.60 8.24
N LEU A 174 -15.33 -0.21 8.21
CA LEU A 174 -15.47 -1.67 8.34
C LEU A 174 -16.00 -2.03 9.74
N ASN A 175 -17.06 -2.82 9.77
CA ASN A 175 -17.75 -3.19 10.99
C ASN A 175 -18.41 -4.58 10.89
N ILE A 176 -18.99 -5.06 11.97
CA ILE A 176 -19.71 -6.33 12.08
C ILE A 176 -21.20 -6.24 11.71
N GLY A 177 -21.68 -5.08 11.33
CA GLY A 177 -23.07 -4.80 10.94
C GLY A 177 -23.21 -3.36 10.46
N GLU A 178 -24.26 -3.10 9.67
CA GLU A 178 -24.46 -1.80 9.00
C GLU A 178 -25.03 -0.72 9.94
N GLU A 179 -25.66 -1.12 11.05
CA GLU A 179 -26.34 -0.18 11.96
C GLU A 179 -25.32 0.69 12.72
N PRO A 180 -25.63 1.96 12.97
CA PRO A 180 -24.72 2.93 13.63
C PRO A 180 -24.21 2.51 15.01
N GLY A 181 -24.95 1.64 15.72
CA GLY A 181 -24.59 1.17 17.05
C GLY A 181 -23.72 -0.09 17.10
N LYS A 182 -23.35 -0.65 15.98
CA LYS A 182 -22.52 -1.87 15.89
C LYS A 182 -21.04 -1.60 16.13
N GLY A 183 -20.30 -2.65 16.46
CA GLY A 183 -18.86 -2.62 16.67
C GLY A 183 -18.42 -2.38 18.11
N ARG A 184 -17.12 -2.28 18.28
CA ARG A 184 -16.43 -1.96 19.54
C ARG A 184 -16.62 -0.46 19.86
N ALA A 185 -16.09 -0.01 20.98
CA ALA A 185 -16.08 1.42 21.33
C ALA A 185 -15.43 2.28 20.24
N LEU A 186 -14.33 1.81 19.65
CA LEU A 186 -13.60 2.47 18.58
C LEU A 186 -14.49 2.76 17.36
N GLU A 187 -15.19 1.75 16.83
CA GLU A 187 -16.03 1.93 15.64
C GLU A 187 -17.24 2.82 15.93
N LYS A 188 -17.82 2.72 17.12
CA LYS A 188 -18.95 3.59 17.52
C LYS A 188 -18.54 5.05 17.60
N GLU A 189 -17.39 5.34 18.20
CA GLU A 189 -16.82 6.69 18.26
C GLU A 189 -16.45 7.20 16.87
N ALA A 190 -15.69 6.42 16.08
CA ALA A 190 -15.30 6.77 14.72
C ALA A 190 -16.52 7.04 13.82
N PHE A 191 -17.57 6.23 13.94
CA PHE A 191 -18.81 6.43 13.18
C PHE A 191 -19.43 7.81 13.43
N GLN A 192 -19.47 8.27 14.68
CA GLN A 192 -20.03 9.59 15.00
C GLN A 192 -19.18 10.72 14.42
N LEU A 193 -17.87 10.62 14.58
CA LEU A 193 -16.94 11.62 14.09
C LEU A 193 -16.88 11.68 12.55
N MET A 194 -16.97 10.54 11.87
CA MET A 194 -16.95 10.45 10.39
C MET A 194 -18.17 11.10 9.73
N LYS A 195 -19.31 11.27 10.41
CA LYS A 195 -20.48 11.95 9.86
C LYS A 195 -20.23 13.42 9.48
N SER A 196 -19.29 14.06 10.14
CA SER A 196 -18.89 15.45 9.88
C SER A 196 -17.51 15.58 9.24
N ALA A 197 -16.88 14.46 8.86
CA ALA A 197 -15.60 14.46 8.20
C ALA A 197 -15.69 14.99 6.74
N PRO A 198 -14.61 15.56 6.20
CA PRO A 198 -14.62 16.18 4.87
C PRO A 198 -14.48 15.16 3.73
N PHE A 199 -15.28 14.09 3.77
CA PHE A 199 -15.40 13.07 2.74
C PHE A 199 -16.83 12.49 2.73
N ASN A 200 -17.18 11.79 1.67
CA ASN A 200 -18.50 11.17 1.51
C ASN A 200 -18.60 9.89 2.35
N PHE A 201 -18.95 10.03 3.63
CA PHE A 201 -19.13 8.91 4.55
C PHE A 201 -20.47 8.22 4.29
N ILE A 202 -20.45 6.94 3.96
CA ILE A 202 -21.65 6.14 3.69
C ILE A 202 -22.11 5.26 4.86
N GLY A 203 -21.44 5.34 6.01
CA GLY A 203 -21.75 4.54 7.19
C GLY A 203 -20.89 3.28 7.32
N ASN A 204 -21.40 2.31 8.10
CA ASN A 204 -20.73 1.02 8.28
C ASN A 204 -20.86 0.14 7.03
N VAL A 205 -19.79 -0.62 6.76
CA VAL A 205 -19.73 -1.69 5.76
C VAL A 205 -19.25 -2.98 6.42
N GLU A 206 -19.68 -4.12 5.92
CA GLU A 206 -19.29 -5.42 6.46
C GLU A 206 -18.19 -6.08 5.62
N GLY A 207 -17.56 -7.14 6.14
CA GLY A 207 -16.54 -7.88 5.42
C GLY A 207 -16.97 -8.41 4.04
N ARG A 208 -18.27 -8.72 3.87
CA ARG A 208 -18.82 -9.13 2.57
C ARG A 208 -18.81 -8.01 1.52
N ASP A 209 -18.77 -6.75 1.96
CA ASP A 209 -18.79 -5.59 1.07
C ASP A 209 -17.39 -5.27 0.48
N LEU A 210 -16.32 -5.92 0.98
CA LEU A 210 -14.95 -5.75 0.47
C LEU A 210 -14.83 -6.00 -1.04
N GLY A 211 -15.54 -7.00 -1.54
CA GLY A 211 -15.58 -7.32 -2.97
C GLY A 211 -16.85 -6.83 -3.69
N GLY A 212 -17.75 -6.13 -3.02
CA GLY A 212 -19.10 -5.84 -3.51
C GLY A 212 -19.31 -4.48 -4.17
N GLY A 213 -18.33 -3.59 -4.17
CA GLY A 213 -18.46 -2.25 -4.77
C GLY A 213 -19.44 -1.32 -4.06
N LYS A 214 -19.78 -1.59 -2.78
CA LYS A 214 -20.63 -0.73 -1.93
C LYS A 214 -19.89 0.54 -1.51
N ALA A 215 -18.62 0.40 -1.15
CA ALA A 215 -17.70 1.48 -0.82
C ALA A 215 -16.51 1.50 -1.78
N ASP A 216 -16.00 2.69 -2.05
CA ASP A 216 -14.79 2.88 -2.86
C ASP A 216 -13.53 2.88 -1.97
N VAL A 217 -13.72 3.28 -0.71
CA VAL A 217 -12.70 3.29 0.34
C VAL A 217 -13.29 2.64 1.59
N ILE A 218 -12.61 1.66 2.14
CA ILE A 218 -12.98 0.99 3.39
C ILE A 218 -11.90 1.26 4.44
N VAL A 219 -12.30 1.86 5.55
CA VAL A 219 -11.42 2.27 6.65
C VAL A 219 -11.54 1.30 7.81
N THR A 220 -10.41 0.90 8.39
CA THR A 220 -10.33 0.04 9.56
C THR A 220 -9.01 0.21 10.31
N ASP A 221 -8.82 -0.46 11.45
CA ASP A 221 -7.50 -0.61 12.08
C ASP A 221 -6.63 -1.59 11.30
N GLY A 222 -5.30 -1.48 11.46
CA GLY A 222 -4.36 -2.29 10.68
C GLY A 222 -4.39 -3.78 11.00
N PHE A 223 -4.82 -4.19 12.19
CA PHE A 223 -4.99 -5.62 12.50
C PHE A 223 -6.18 -6.19 11.71
N THR A 224 -7.33 -5.57 11.83
CA THR A 224 -8.55 -6.00 11.12
C THR A 224 -8.36 -5.93 9.61
N GLY A 225 -7.75 -4.86 9.11
CA GLY A 225 -7.52 -4.67 7.68
C GLY A 225 -6.53 -5.69 7.11
N ASN A 226 -5.45 -6.01 7.83
CA ASN A 226 -4.51 -7.04 7.38
C ASN A 226 -5.16 -8.44 7.34
N VAL A 227 -5.96 -8.78 8.35
CA VAL A 227 -6.72 -10.05 8.37
C VAL A 227 -7.70 -10.09 7.20
N ALA A 228 -8.45 -9.02 6.97
CA ALA A 228 -9.41 -8.93 5.86
C ALA A 228 -8.71 -9.06 4.49
N LEU A 229 -7.61 -8.34 4.28
CA LEU A 229 -6.82 -8.40 3.04
C LEU A 229 -6.28 -9.81 2.80
N LYS A 230 -5.60 -10.41 3.81
CA LYS A 230 -5.03 -11.76 3.68
C LYS A 230 -6.08 -12.86 3.50
N THR A 231 -7.26 -12.69 4.10
CA THR A 231 -8.39 -13.59 3.87
C THR A 231 -8.89 -13.48 2.44
N THR A 232 -9.02 -12.27 1.90
CA THR A 232 -9.44 -12.03 0.51
C THR A 232 -8.44 -12.62 -0.48
N GLU A 233 -7.14 -12.41 -0.27
CA GLU A 233 -6.07 -13.01 -1.07
C GLU A 233 -6.12 -14.54 -1.02
N GLY A 234 -6.27 -15.12 0.19
CA GLY A 234 -6.36 -16.57 0.38
C GLY A 234 -7.58 -17.19 -0.31
N ILE A 235 -8.74 -16.53 -0.27
CA ILE A 235 -9.96 -16.97 -0.98
C ILE A 235 -9.74 -16.89 -2.49
N ALA A 236 -9.13 -15.83 -3.01
CA ALA A 236 -8.83 -15.71 -4.44
C ALA A 236 -7.92 -16.86 -4.93
N HIS A 237 -6.85 -17.17 -4.19
CA HIS A 237 -5.98 -18.31 -4.49
C HIS A 237 -6.72 -19.66 -4.39
N MET A 238 -7.57 -19.84 -3.39
CA MET A 238 -8.38 -21.06 -3.24
C MET A 238 -9.31 -21.25 -4.44
N VAL A 239 -10.01 -20.20 -4.86
CA VAL A 239 -10.92 -20.25 -6.03
C VAL A 239 -10.13 -20.57 -7.31
N ALA A 240 -8.98 -19.93 -7.53
CA ALA A 240 -8.14 -20.22 -8.70
C ALA A 240 -7.68 -21.68 -8.75
N ARG A 241 -7.30 -22.27 -7.60
CA ARG A 241 -6.94 -23.69 -7.50
C ARG A 241 -8.12 -24.59 -7.77
N LEU A 242 -9.29 -24.33 -7.18
CA LEU A 242 -10.50 -25.14 -7.41
C LEU A 242 -10.91 -25.16 -8.89
N VAL A 243 -10.81 -24.00 -9.57
CA VAL A 243 -11.05 -23.92 -11.02
C VAL A 243 -10.00 -24.74 -11.78
N GLY A 244 -8.71 -24.61 -11.43
CA GLY A 244 -7.63 -25.37 -12.01
C GLY A 244 -7.87 -26.88 -11.88
N ASP A 245 -8.14 -27.35 -10.67
CA ASP A 245 -8.37 -28.76 -10.37
C ASP A 245 -9.60 -29.32 -11.11
N ALA A 246 -10.69 -28.55 -11.19
CA ALA A 246 -11.90 -28.93 -11.91
C ALA A 246 -11.68 -29.10 -13.43
N THR A 247 -10.66 -28.46 -13.98
CA THR A 247 -10.33 -28.54 -15.42
C THR A 247 -9.38 -29.68 -15.79
N ILE A 248 -8.71 -30.31 -14.80
CA ILE A 248 -7.67 -31.33 -15.06
C ILE A 248 -8.22 -32.55 -15.83
N SER A 249 -9.44 -32.96 -15.54
CA SER A 249 -10.08 -34.15 -16.16
C SER A 249 -10.77 -33.87 -17.49
N LEU A 250 -10.78 -32.62 -17.95
CA LEU A 250 -11.44 -32.23 -19.20
C LEU A 250 -10.55 -32.53 -20.41
N PRO A 251 -11.14 -32.75 -21.60
CA PRO A 251 -10.42 -32.80 -22.87
C PRO A 251 -9.55 -31.51 -23.04
N VAL A 252 -8.37 -31.67 -23.65
CA VAL A 252 -7.38 -30.59 -23.74
C VAL A 252 -7.94 -29.31 -24.38
N ASP A 253 -8.68 -29.45 -25.48
CA ASP A 253 -9.30 -28.34 -26.20
C ASP A 253 -10.38 -27.61 -25.36
N VAL A 254 -11.12 -28.32 -24.54
CA VAL A 254 -12.11 -27.74 -23.61
C VAL A 254 -11.40 -27.01 -22.48
N ARG A 255 -10.36 -27.63 -21.94
CA ARG A 255 -9.54 -27.04 -20.87
C ARG A 255 -8.88 -25.73 -21.32
N GLU A 256 -8.25 -25.72 -22.50
CA GLU A 256 -7.61 -24.53 -23.05
C GLU A 256 -8.60 -23.37 -23.21
N ARG A 257 -9.77 -23.61 -23.78
CA ARG A 257 -10.83 -22.60 -23.92
C ARG A 257 -11.33 -22.06 -22.58
N LEU A 258 -11.50 -22.93 -21.58
CA LEU A 258 -11.89 -22.49 -20.24
C LEU A 258 -10.81 -21.64 -19.58
N LEU A 259 -9.54 -22.03 -19.70
CA LEU A 259 -8.42 -21.26 -19.17
C LEU A 259 -8.31 -19.88 -19.86
N GLU A 260 -8.55 -19.78 -21.17
CA GLU A 260 -8.61 -18.49 -21.88
C GLU A 260 -9.67 -17.54 -21.27
N VAL A 261 -10.83 -18.08 -20.86
CA VAL A 261 -11.90 -17.29 -20.22
C VAL A 261 -11.54 -16.92 -18.76
N PHE A 262 -10.92 -17.83 -18.02
CA PHE A 262 -10.60 -17.61 -16.60
C PHE A 262 -9.30 -16.85 -16.36
N ASN A 263 -8.32 -16.91 -17.25
CA ASN A 263 -7.05 -16.21 -17.10
C ASN A 263 -7.18 -14.68 -16.84
N PRO A 264 -8.05 -13.93 -17.53
CA PRO A 264 -8.28 -12.52 -17.23
C PRO A 264 -8.86 -12.28 -15.83
N VAL A 265 -9.67 -13.22 -15.31
CA VAL A 265 -10.22 -13.15 -13.95
C VAL A 265 -9.12 -13.45 -12.93
N GLY A 266 -8.34 -14.51 -13.16
CA GLY A 266 -7.18 -14.88 -12.34
C GLY A 266 -6.18 -13.74 -12.25
N SER A 267 -5.85 -13.13 -13.38
CA SER A 267 -4.93 -11.98 -13.44
C SER A 267 -5.44 -10.76 -12.65
N ARG A 268 -6.75 -10.51 -12.59
CA ARG A 268 -7.32 -9.44 -11.76
C ARG A 268 -7.22 -9.73 -10.27
N LEU A 269 -7.31 -10.99 -9.89
CA LEU A 269 -7.27 -11.44 -8.49
C LEU A 269 -5.83 -11.64 -7.98
N ASP A 270 -4.86 -11.67 -8.87
CA ASP A 270 -3.46 -11.85 -8.54
C ASP A 270 -2.86 -10.56 -7.98
N TYR A 271 -2.39 -10.60 -6.74
CA TYR A 271 -1.74 -9.48 -6.08
C TYR A 271 -0.45 -9.02 -6.81
N GLU A 272 0.21 -9.89 -7.58
CA GLU A 272 1.36 -9.51 -8.40
C GLU A 272 1.00 -8.44 -9.44
N ASN A 273 -0.24 -8.43 -9.91
CA ASN A 273 -0.72 -7.42 -10.86
C ASN A 273 -1.08 -6.09 -10.18
N THR A 274 -1.31 -6.09 -8.88
CA THR A 274 -1.54 -4.86 -8.10
C THR A 274 -0.22 -4.15 -7.77
N GLY A 275 0.88 -4.90 -7.63
CA GLY A 275 2.23 -4.38 -7.40
C GLY A 275 2.59 -4.19 -5.92
N GLY A 276 1.69 -3.69 -5.09
CA GLY A 276 1.95 -3.45 -3.67
C GLY A 276 0.92 -2.55 -3.00
N ALA A 277 1.29 -2.02 -1.86
CA ALA A 277 0.47 -1.10 -1.07
C ALA A 277 1.19 0.23 -0.89
N HIS A 278 0.46 1.34 -0.99
CA HIS A 278 0.99 2.66 -0.65
C HIS A 278 1.03 2.86 0.86
N LEU A 279 2.18 3.29 1.38
CA LEU A 279 2.23 3.82 2.74
C LEU A 279 1.94 5.33 2.69
N LEU A 280 0.75 5.69 3.09
CA LEU A 280 0.23 7.05 3.06
C LEU A 280 0.58 7.83 4.34
N GLY A 281 0.63 9.16 4.23
CA GLY A 281 0.87 10.03 5.39
C GLY A 281 2.34 10.26 5.75
N VAL A 282 3.25 9.99 4.81
CA VAL A 282 4.69 10.31 4.91
C VAL A 282 5.10 11.38 3.90
N ASN A 283 6.32 11.95 4.03
CA ASN A 283 6.81 13.06 3.19
C ASN A 283 7.34 12.63 1.82
N GLY A 284 7.03 11.44 1.35
CA GLY A 284 7.41 10.92 0.03
C GLY A 284 6.43 9.85 -0.44
N VAL A 285 6.49 9.48 -1.70
CA VAL A 285 5.75 8.32 -2.20
C VAL A 285 6.48 7.04 -1.78
N VAL A 286 5.79 6.18 -1.06
CA VAL A 286 6.33 4.91 -0.56
C VAL A 286 5.41 3.77 -0.99
N VAL A 287 5.98 2.78 -1.67
CA VAL A 287 5.27 1.56 -2.06
C VAL A 287 5.95 0.34 -1.45
N ILE A 288 5.17 -0.47 -0.76
CA ILE A 288 5.62 -1.70 -0.12
C ILE A 288 5.02 -2.87 -0.90
N ALA A 289 5.88 -3.63 -1.56
CA ALA A 289 5.52 -4.85 -2.26
C ALA A 289 5.56 -6.06 -1.30
N HIS A 290 5.02 -7.19 -1.71
CA HIS A 290 5.05 -8.41 -0.91
C HIS A 290 6.45 -9.04 -0.93
N GLY A 291 6.88 -9.68 0.17
CA GLY A 291 8.21 -10.33 0.24
C GLY A 291 8.44 -11.37 -0.86
N SER A 292 7.39 -12.08 -1.27
CA SER A 292 7.45 -13.07 -2.36
C SER A 292 7.31 -12.49 -3.78
N SER A 293 7.25 -11.15 -3.94
CA SER A 293 7.06 -10.48 -5.22
C SER A 293 8.05 -10.94 -6.29
N GLY A 294 7.52 -11.31 -7.46
CA GLY A 294 8.28 -11.53 -8.67
C GLY A 294 8.49 -10.23 -9.47
N ARG A 295 9.19 -10.33 -10.58
CA ARG A 295 9.53 -9.19 -11.46
C ARG A 295 8.32 -8.39 -11.92
N ILE A 296 7.18 -9.04 -12.13
CA ILE A 296 5.95 -8.36 -12.57
C ILE A 296 5.41 -7.48 -11.45
N ALA A 297 5.34 -8.00 -10.22
CA ALA A 297 4.89 -7.23 -9.06
C ALA A 297 5.80 -6.02 -8.78
N ILE A 298 7.13 -6.22 -8.87
CA ILE A 298 8.10 -5.13 -8.70
C ILE A 298 7.93 -4.05 -9.79
N ALA A 299 7.78 -4.45 -11.05
CA ALA A 299 7.54 -3.49 -12.12
C ALA A 299 6.23 -2.70 -11.88
N ASN A 300 5.17 -3.38 -11.42
CA ASN A 300 3.90 -2.73 -11.09
C ASN A 300 4.02 -1.79 -9.87
N ALA A 301 4.77 -2.18 -8.83
CA ALA A 301 5.06 -1.32 -7.68
C ALA A 301 5.81 -0.04 -8.09
N LEU A 302 6.77 -0.15 -9.01
CA LEU A 302 7.50 1.00 -9.57
C LEU A 302 6.59 1.90 -10.42
N ARG A 303 5.70 1.33 -11.25
CA ARG A 303 4.68 2.10 -12.01
C ARG A 303 3.73 2.83 -11.06
N MET A 304 3.31 2.17 -9.99
CA MET A 304 2.48 2.73 -8.93
C MET A 304 3.17 3.93 -8.24
N ALA A 305 4.46 3.81 -7.93
CA ALA A 305 5.24 4.91 -7.37
C ALA A 305 5.39 6.08 -8.35
N ARG A 306 5.68 5.80 -9.64
CA ARG A 306 5.70 6.81 -10.71
C ARG A 306 4.38 7.58 -10.80
N ASP A 307 3.27 6.86 -10.80
CA ASP A 307 1.93 7.45 -10.92
C ASP A 307 1.59 8.32 -9.71
N GLY A 308 2.03 7.90 -8.52
CA GLY A 308 1.92 8.71 -7.30
C GLY A 308 2.71 10.02 -7.36
N LEU A 309 3.91 9.98 -7.94
CA LEU A 309 4.71 11.18 -8.18
C LEU A 309 4.09 12.08 -9.25
N ALA A 310 3.70 11.51 -10.39
CA ALA A 310 3.16 12.25 -11.51
C ALA A 310 1.84 12.99 -11.18
N ARG A 311 1.09 12.49 -10.20
CA ARG A 311 -0.19 13.04 -9.75
C ARG A 311 -0.10 13.81 -8.43
N ASP A 312 1.11 14.08 -7.94
CA ASP A 312 1.37 14.80 -6.69
C ASP A 312 0.60 14.28 -5.47
N LEU A 313 0.53 12.94 -5.31
CA LEU A 313 -0.21 12.30 -4.22
C LEU A 313 0.11 12.89 -2.84
N VAL A 314 1.39 13.16 -2.57
CA VAL A 314 1.85 13.67 -1.26
C VAL A 314 1.40 15.11 -1.03
N GLY A 315 1.48 15.96 -2.06
CA GLY A 315 1.04 17.35 -1.98
C GLY A 315 -0.47 17.46 -1.79
N GLU A 316 -1.24 16.70 -2.58
CA GLU A 316 -2.70 16.67 -2.48
C GLU A 316 -3.16 16.16 -1.10
N MET A 317 -2.49 15.12 -0.58
CA MET A 317 -2.79 14.60 0.75
C MET A 317 -2.50 15.61 1.85
N LYS A 318 -1.36 16.32 1.80
CA LYS A 318 -1.03 17.38 2.76
C LYS A 318 -2.07 18.50 2.74
N ARG A 319 -2.51 18.92 1.55
CA ARG A 319 -3.53 19.96 1.39
C ARG A 319 -4.86 19.55 2.04
N ARG A 320 -5.35 18.36 1.74
CA ARG A 320 -6.64 17.86 2.25
C ARG A 320 -6.61 17.59 3.76
N LEU A 321 -5.50 17.09 4.28
CA LEU A 321 -5.35 16.89 5.73
C LEU A 321 -5.29 18.24 6.48
N ALA A 322 -4.66 19.25 5.92
CA ALA A 322 -4.65 20.59 6.51
C ALA A 322 -6.05 21.23 6.54
N GLU A 323 -6.88 21.01 5.52
CA GLU A 323 -8.29 21.44 5.48
C GLU A 323 -9.15 20.69 6.51
N ALA A 324 -8.84 19.41 6.77
CA ALA A 324 -9.56 18.58 7.74
C ALA A 324 -9.20 18.89 9.21
N ALA A 325 -8.00 19.36 9.50
CA ALA A 325 -7.47 19.57 10.84
C ALA A 325 -8.34 20.49 11.74
N PRO A 326 -8.89 21.62 11.26
CA PRO A 326 -9.73 22.50 12.08
C PRO A 326 -11.05 21.82 12.52
N LEU A 327 -11.58 20.89 11.72
CA LEU A 327 -12.81 20.17 12.02
C LEU A 327 -12.61 19.15 13.13
N ALA A 328 -11.51 18.41 13.10
CA ALA A 328 -11.15 17.46 14.15
C ALA A 328 -10.87 18.16 15.50
N GLN A 329 -10.26 19.36 15.48
CA GLN A 329 -10.00 20.13 16.71
C GLN A 329 -11.27 20.71 17.33
N ARG A 330 -12.24 21.17 16.55
CA ARG A 330 -13.51 21.73 17.04
C ARG A 330 -14.35 20.66 17.73
N GLN A 331 -14.40 19.45 17.22
CA GLN A 331 -15.16 18.36 17.83
C GLN A 331 -14.60 17.92 19.19
N LEU A 332 -13.27 17.92 19.37
CA LEU A 332 -12.62 17.62 20.65
C LEU A 332 -12.86 18.68 21.74
N VAL A 333 -13.23 19.91 21.35
CA VAL A 333 -13.54 21.00 22.30
C VAL A 333 -15.00 20.97 22.73
N ASP A 334 -15.92 20.65 21.81
CA ASP A 334 -17.37 20.61 22.11
C ASP A 334 -17.78 19.43 22.98
N GLU A 335 -17.00 18.35 23.04
CA GLU A 335 -17.28 17.17 23.87
C GLU A 335 -16.65 17.20 25.27
N ARG A 336 -15.92 18.25 25.65
CA ARG A 336 -15.52 18.41 27.06
C ARG A 336 -16.73 18.80 27.88
N PRO A 337 -17.18 17.97 28.86
CA PRO A 337 -18.24 18.37 29.76
C PRO A 337 -17.79 19.67 30.44
N ALA A 338 -18.69 20.66 30.46
CA ALA A 338 -18.45 21.87 31.25
C ALA A 338 -18.09 21.43 32.66
N SER A 339 -16.88 21.80 33.09
CA SER A 339 -16.44 21.52 34.46
C SER A 339 -17.46 22.09 35.45
N PRO A 340 -17.80 21.35 36.52
CA PRO A 340 -18.81 21.77 37.48
C PRO A 340 -18.41 23.01 38.26
#